data_b09e183599d7b1a1421d24ba2956762e
#
_entry.id   b09e183599d7b1a1421d24ba2956762e
#
_cell.length_a   1.000
_cell.length_b   1.000
_cell.length_c   1.000
_cell.angle_alpha   90.00
_cell.angle_beta   90.00
_cell.angle_gamma   90.00
#
_symmetry.space_group_name_H-M   'P 1'
#
loop_
_entity.id
_entity.type
_entity.pdbx_description
1 polymer ?
#
loop_
_entity_poly.entity_id
_entity_poly.type
_entity_poly.pdbx_seq_one_letter_code
_entity_poly.pdbx_strand_id
1 'polypeptide(L)'
;MTAPTLDALRRPGSGGPSMTPEETAQWARQVRALAEKRNAVILAHNYQVPEIQDVAHHVGDSLALSRIAATAPQSTIVFCGVHFMAETAKILSPEKTVLIPDARAGCSLADSLTAEELRTWKAQNPGAVVVSYVNTTAEVKALTDICCTSSNAVDVVASIPADTPVLFGPDQFLGAHVRRILGRDNISVWGGECHVHAGINGAQLATKARENPGADLYIHPECGCATSALYLAGAGAVPADRVKILSTGEMVTAAKRGSSRTVLVATEIGMLHQLRRAAPGVDFRAVNERASCRYMKMITPAKLLTSLEELRDEVVVDPEIARRARGAVERMIAIGTSGGGGE
;
A
#
# COMPACT_ATOMS: atom_id res chain seq x y z
N MET A 1 17.11 18.45 -31.45
CA MET A 1 17.22 18.10 -30.01
C MET A 1 16.90 16.63 -29.88
N THR A 2 17.89 15.79 -29.66
CA THR A 2 17.77 14.35 -29.57
C THR A 2 17.08 13.97 -28.25
N ALA A 3 16.05 13.13 -28.32
CA ALA A 3 15.41 12.54 -27.15
C ALA A 3 16.46 11.85 -26.26
N PRO A 4 16.34 11.93 -24.92
CA PRO A 4 17.26 11.23 -24.03
C PRO A 4 17.21 9.73 -24.33
N THR A 5 18.38 9.12 -24.49
CA THR A 5 18.51 7.70 -24.81
C THR A 5 17.98 6.87 -23.65
N LEU A 6 17.19 5.83 -23.95
CA LEU A 6 16.60 4.84 -23.03
C LEU A 6 17.60 4.25 -22.01
N ASP A 7 18.89 4.29 -22.26
CA ASP A 7 19.94 3.81 -21.36
C ASP A 7 20.17 4.69 -20.12
N ALA A 8 19.88 5.97 -20.17
CA ALA A 8 20.02 6.87 -19.01
C ALA A 8 18.94 6.60 -17.92
N LEU A 9 17.83 5.95 -18.28
CA LEU A 9 16.69 5.64 -17.41
C LEU A 9 16.77 4.22 -16.78
N ARG A 10 17.82 3.45 -17.08
CA ARG A 10 17.90 2.01 -16.77
C ARG A 10 18.60 1.63 -15.45
N ARG A 11 19.08 2.57 -14.65
CA ARG A 11 19.80 2.24 -13.40
C ARG A 11 18.84 2.09 -12.21
N PRO A 12 18.72 0.89 -11.60
CA PRO A 12 17.96 0.73 -10.37
C PRO A 12 18.72 1.37 -9.20
N GLY A 13 18.07 2.27 -8.48
CA GLY A 13 18.50 2.68 -7.14
C GLY A 13 19.58 3.76 -7.02
N SER A 14 20.07 4.35 -8.10
CA SER A 14 20.86 5.59 -8.07
C SER A 14 20.19 6.62 -8.97
N GLY A 15 19.97 7.85 -8.48
CA GLY A 15 19.30 8.90 -9.22
C GLY A 15 19.82 9.03 -10.65
N GLY A 16 19.08 8.47 -11.60
CA GLY A 16 19.22 8.85 -13.00
C GLY A 16 18.91 10.34 -13.13
N PRO A 17 19.35 11.03 -14.19
CA PRO A 17 19.04 12.43 -14.38
C PRO A 17 17.53 12.61 -14.26
N SER A 18 17.10 13.43 -13.28
CA SER A 18 15.70 13.80 -13.14
C SER A 18 15.29 14.53 -14.42
N MET A 19 14.13 14.16 -14.97
CA MET A 19 13.56 14.90 -16.09
C MET A 19 13.44 16.38 -15.71
N THR A 20 13.71 17.26 -16.64
CA THR A 20 13.39 18.70 -16.46
C THR A 20 11.88 18.88 -16.36
N PRO A 21 11.38 20.00 -15.86
CA PRO A 21 9.95 20.29 -15.85
C PRO A 21 9.29 20.17 -17.23
N GLU A 22 9.97 20.59 -18.29
CA GLU A 22 9.49 20.50 -19.67
C GLU A 22 9.42 19.06 -20.15
N GLU A 23 10.45 18.25 -19.87
CA GLU A 23 10.48 16.82 -20.20
C GLU A 23 9.40 16.07 -19.43
N THR A 24 9.20 16.37 -18.15
CA THR A 24 8.13 15.79 -17.32
C THR A 24 6.75 16.13 -17.88
N ALA A 25 6.53 17.39 -18.28
CA ALA A 25 5.26 17.81 -18.86
C ALA A 25 5.01 17.16 -20.23
N GLN A 26 6.04 16.98 -21.05
CA GLN A 26 5.95 16.30 -22.35
C GLN A 26 5.63 14.82 -22.14
N TRP A 27 6.36 14.12 -21.25
CA TRP A 27 6.14 12.74 -20.90
C TRP A 27 4.71 12.53 -20.36
N ALA A 28 4.23 13.39 -19.46
CA ALA A 28 2.88 13.28 -18.90
C ALA A 28 1.78 13.41 -19.98
N ARG A 29 1.99 14.30 -20.98
CA ARG A 29 1.07 14.39 -22.13
C ARG A 29 1.06 13.11 -22.97
N GLN A 30 2.23 12.53 -23.24
CA GLN A 30 2.35 11.28 -23.99
C GLN A 30 1.66 10.10 -23.26
N VAL A 31 1.92 9.97 -21.96
CA VAL A 31 1.29 8.92 -21.12
C VAL A 31 -0.22 9.03 -21.13
N ARG A 32 -0.78 10.25 -20.93
CA ARG A 32 -2.24 10.46 -20.93
C ARG A 32 -2.86 10.18 -22.31
N ALA A 33 -2.24 10.63 -23.38
CA ALA A 33 -2.72 10.36 -24.75
C ALA A 33 -2.71 8.84 -25.08
N LEU A 34 -1.68 8.12 -24.63
CA LEU A 34 -1.61 6.67 -24.79
C LEU A 34 -2.64 5.94 -23.93
N ALA A 35 -2.84 6.37 -22.69
CA ALA A 35 -3.86 5.80 -21.81
C ALA A 35 -5.26 5.94 -22.42
N GLU A 36 -5.59 7.11 -22.95
CA GLU A 36 -6.85 7.35 -23.67
C GLU A 36 -6.96 6.44 -24.91
N LYS A 37 -5.93 6.42 -25.77
CA LYS A 37 -5.90 5.59 -26.97
C LYS A 37 -6.07 4.08 -26.67
N ARG A 38 -5.57 3.62 -25.53
CA ARG A 38 -5.61 2.21 -25.09
C ARG A 38 -6.84 1.90 -24.24
N ASN A 39 -7.75 2.85 -24.04
CA ASN A 39 -8.84 2.73 -23.09
C ASN A 39 -8.35 2.22 -21.72
N ALA A 40 -7.29 2.84 -21.21
CA ALA A 40 -6.58 2.42 -20.01
C ALA A 40 -6.80 3.40 -18.84
N VAL A 41 -6.99 2.85 -17.65
CA VAL A 41 -6.91 3.58 -16.39
C VAL A 41 -5.55 3.32 -15.75
N ILE A 42 -4.88 4.37 -15.29
CA ILE A 42 -3.60 4.28 -14.56
C ILE A 42 -3.92 4.43 -13.07
N LEU A 43 -3.62 3.37 -12.31
CA LEU A 43 -3.77 3.32 -10.86
C LEU A 43 -2.37 3.35 -10.23
N ALA A 44 -2.11 4.31 -9.34
CA ALA A 44 -0.82 4.45 -8.68
C ALA A 44 -0.95 4.37 -7.16
N HIS A 45 -0.09 3.59 -6.53
CA HIS A 45 -0.02 3.55 -5.08
C HIS A 45 0.64 4.83 -4.53
N ASN A 46 0.25 5.26 -3.32
CA ASN A 46 0.79 6.41 -2.60
C ASN A 46 2.32 6.40 -2.43
N TYR A 47 2.97 5.23 -2.59
CA TYR A 47 4.43 5.07 -2.49
C TYR A 47 5.16 5.21 -3.82
N GLN A 48 4.48 5.55 -4.89
CA GLN A 48 5.13 5.80 -6.18
C GLN A 48 5.96 7.09 -6.18
N VAL A 49 6.78 7.26 -7.22
CA VAL A 49 7.49 8.52 -7.44
C VAL A 49 6.51 9.62 -7.83
N PRO A 50 6.80 10.90 -7.52
CA PRO A 50 5.89 12.01 -7.77
C PRO A 50 5.36 12.07 -9.20
N GLU A 51 6.22 11.86 -10.20
CA GLU A 51 5.85 11.94 -11.60
C GLU A 51 4.76 10.95 -11.98
N ILE A 52 4.84 9.72 -11.44
CA ILE A 52 3.84 8.68 -11.67
C ILE A 52 2.55 9.01 -10.92
N GLN A 53 2.65 9.50 -9.68
CA GLN A 53 1.48 9.91 -8.93
C GLN A 53 0.73 11.06 -9.64
N ASP A 54 1.46 12.01 -10.24
CA ASP A 54 0.86 13.20 -10.90
C ASP A 54 0.23 12.88 -12.26
N VAL A 55 0.64 11.81 -12.93
CA VAL A 55 0.07 11.38 -14.22
C VAL A 55 -1.04 10.37 -14.06
N ALA A 56 -1.11 9.66 -12.93
CA ALA A 56 -2.12 8.64 -12.67
C ALA A 56 -3.55 9.21 -12.63
N HIS A 57 -4.51 8.43 -13.09
CA HIS A 57 -5.93 8.77 -12.97
C HIS A 57 -6.41 8.71 -11.52
N HIS A 58 -5.89 7.73 -10.78
CA HIS A 58 -6.19 7.57 -9.36
C HIS A 58 -4.92 7.23 -8.58
N VAL A 59 -4.75 7.90 -7.45
CA VAL A 59 -3.69 7.63 -6.46
C VAL A 59 -4.34 7.27 -5.14
N GLY A 60 -3.89 6.20 -4.51
CA GLY A 60 -4.51 5.75 -3.27
C GLY A 60 -3.73 4.65 -2.56
N ASP A 61 -4.34 4.11 -1.52
CA ASP A 61 -3.92 2.89 -0.85
C ASP A 61 -4.45 1.63 -1.57
N SER A 62 -4.06 0.45 -1.08
CA SER A 62 -4.44 -0.82 -1.69
C SER A 62 -5.97 -1.03 -1.73
N LEU A 63 -6.71 -0.59 -0.70
CA LEU A 63 -8.15 -0.77 -0.64
C LEU A 63 -8.87 0.12 -1.65
N ALA A 64 -8.54 1.41 -1.67
CA ALA A 64 -9.11 2.37 -2.61
C ALA A 64 -8.85 1.95 -4.07
N LEU A 65 -7.61 1.56 -4.38
CA LEU A 65 -7.24 1.13 -5.73
C LEU A 65 -7.91 -0.20 -6.13
N SER A 66 -8.10 -1.13 -5.19
CA SER A 66 -8.84 -2.38 -5.46
C SER A 66 -10.30 -2.10 -5.79
N ARG A 67 -10.96 -1.19 -5.06
CA ARG A 67 -12.35 -0.77 -5.35
C ARG A 67 -12.47 -0.12 -6.72
N ILE A 68 -11.54 0.74 -7.08
CA ILE A 68 -11.50 1.38 -8.40
C ILE A 68 -11.27 0.32 -9.49
N ALA A 69 -10.32 -0.60 -9.30
CA ALA A 69 -10.04 -1.67 -10.26
C ALA A 69 -11.29 -2.52 -10.56
N ALA A 70 -12.09 -2.83 -9.51
CA ALA A 70 -13.32 -3.62 -9.64
C ALA A 70 -14.41 -2.92 -10.46
N THR A 71 -14.43 -1.58 -10.49
CA THR A 71 -15.55 -0.79 -11.06
C THR A 71 -15.14 0.08 -12.24
N ALA A 72 -13.86 0.22 -12.53
CA ALA A 72 -13.36 1.05 -13.64
C ALA A 72 -13.99 0.62 -14.98
N PRO A 73 -14.49 1.55 -15.80
CA PRO A 73 -15.12 1.19 -17.09
C PRO A 73 -14.11 0.83 -18.18
N GLN A 74 -12.82 1.18 -18.00
CA GLN A 74 -11.78 0.93 -18.97
C GLN A 74 -11.49 -0.56 -19.12
N SER A 75 -11.15 -0.99 -20.34
CA SER A 75 -10.78 -2.38 -20.65
C SER A 75 -9.36 -2.74 -20.21
N THR A 76 -8.53 -1.71 -19.97
CA THR A 76 -7.13 -1.90 -19.57
C THR A 76 -6.86 -1.18 -18.24
N ILE A 77 -6.18 -1.84 -17.31
CA ILE A 77 -5.70 -1.28 -16.06
C ILE A 77 -4.17 -1.29 -16.11
N VAL A 78 -3.51 -0.14 -15.95
CA VAL A 78 -2.07 -0.06 -15.72
C VAL A 78 -1.84 0.18 -14.25
N PHE A 79 -1.32 -0.83 -13.54
CA PHE A 79 -1.15 -0.78 -12.10
C PHE A 79 0.29 -0.37 -11.74
N CYS A 80 0.47 0.89 -11.37
CA CYS A 80 1.75 1.43 -10.86
C CYS A 80 1.85 1.15 -9.35
N GLY A 81 2.22 -0.08 -9.03
CA GLY A 81 2.35 -0.63 -7.69
C GLY A 81 3.26 -1.84 -7.68
N VAL A 82 2.96 -2.82 -6.83
CA VAL A 82 3.69 -4.10 -6.75
C VAL A 82 2.80 -5.25 -7.21
N HIS A 83 3.42 -6.39 -7.53
CA HIS A 83 2.80 -7.48 -8.27
C HIS A 83 1.47 -7.97 -7.66
N PHE A 84 1.41 -8.20 -6.34
CA PHE A 84 0.20 -8.67 -5.67
C PHE A 84 -1.00 -7.70 -5.82
N MET A 85 -0.74 -6.40 -6.01
CA MET A 85 -1.80 -5.40 -6.24
C MET A 85 -2.39 -5.55 -7.64
N ALA A 86 -1.54 -5.78 -8.63
CA ALA A 86 -1.99 -6.05 -9.99
C ALA A 86 -2.70 -7.42 -10.10
N GLU A 87 -2.23 -8.46 -9.38
CA GLU A 87 -2.97 -9.72 -9.24
C GLU A 87 -4.36 -9.49 -8.61
N THR A 88 -4.45 -8.67 -7.57
CA THR A 88 -5.72 -8.34 -6.92
C THR A 88 -6.68 -7.65 -7.92
N ALA A 89 -6.18 -6.73 -8.74
CA ALA A 89 -6.96 -6.12 -9.81
C ALA A 89 -7.41 -7.14 -10.86
N LYS A 90 -6.53 -8.08 -11.25
CA LYS A 90 -6.87 -9.16 -12.20
C LYS A 90 -7.89 -10.15 -11.63
N ILE A 91 -7.82 -10.48 -10.33
CA ILE A 91 -8.81 -11.32 -9.64
C ILE A 91 -10.20 -10.65 -9.64
N LEU A 92 -10.26 -9.34 -9.41
CA LEU A 92 -11.52 -8.58 -9.38
C LEU A 92 -12.09 -8.33 -10.77
N SER A 93 -11.24 -8.18 -11.78
CA SER A 93 -11.62 -7.86 -13.17
C SER A 93 -10.89 -8.81 -14.15
N PRO A 94 -11.24 -10.10 -14.16
CA PRO A 94 -10.54 -11.12 -14.95
C PRO A 94 -10.65 -10.90 -16.46
N GLU A 95 -11.69 -10.21 -16.92
CA GLU A 95 -11.93 -9.87 -18.32
C GLU A 95 -11.04 -8.75 -18.85
N LYS A 96 -10.41 -7.96 -17.94
CA LYS A 96 -9.58 -6.80 -18.31
C LYS A 96 -8.13 -7.19 -18.52
N THR A 97 -7.47 -6.46 -19.39
CA THR A 97 -5.99 -6.47 -19.47
C THR A 97 -5.44 -5.69 -18.27
N VAL A 98 -4.68 -6.36 -17.41
CA VAL A 98 -4.01 -5.71 -16.26
C VAL A 98 -2.51 -5.73 -16.51
N LEU A 99 -1.91 -4.56 -16.64
CA LEU A 99 -0.48 -4.37 -16.88
C LEU A 99 0.21 -3.90 -15.61
N ILE A 100 1.43 -4.38 -15.39
CA ILE A 100 2.36 -3.85 -14.39
C ILE A 100 3.64 -3.41 -15.11
N PRO A 101 4.07 -2.12 -15.05
CA PRO A 101 5.19 -1.63 -15.87
C PRO A 101 6.56 -2.28 -15.60
N ASP A 102 6.70 -3.05 -14.52
CA ASP A 102 7.81 -3.98 -14.28
C ASP A 102 7.31 -5.21 -13.53
N ALA A 103 7.29 -6.36 -14.18
CA ALA A 103 6.85 -7.64 -13.59
C ALA A 103 7.67 -8.09 -12.37
N ARG A 104 8.89 -7.54 -12.18
CA ARG A 104 9.76 -7.83 -11.04
C ARG A 104 9.45 -6.97 -9.80
N ALA A 105 8.49 -6.06 -9.90
CA ALA A 105 8.05 -5.23 -8.77
C ALA A 105 7.30 -6.09 -7.74
N GLY A 106 8.04 -6.90 -6.97
CA GLY A 106 7.54 -7.82 -5.94
C GLY A 106 7.26 -7.14 -4.60
N CYS A 107 7.12 -7.95 -3.55
CA CYS A 107 6.90 -7.46 -2.19
C CYS A 107 7.48 -8.45 -1.17
N SER A 108 8.45 -8.00 -0.35
CA SER A 108 9.07 -8.85 0.68
C SER A 108 8.08 -9.36 1.72
N LEU A 109 7.02 -8.61 1.99
CA LEU A 109 5.97 -9.04 2.89
C LEU A 109 5.10 -10.13 2.25
N ALA A 110 4.78 -9.99 0.95
CA ALA A 110 4.04 -11.02 0.23
C ALA A 110 4.81 -12.34 0.14
N ASP A 111 6.14 -12.26 0.06
CA ASP A 111 7.04 -13.41 0.00
C ASP A 111 7.21 -14.12 1.36
N SER A 112 6.78 -13.49 2.46
CA SER A 112 6.96 -14.01 3.83
C SER A 112 5.92 -15.06 4.25
N LEU A 113 4.90 -15.32 3.44
CA LEU A 113 3.88 -16.35 3.65
C LEU A 113 3.55 -17.02 2.32
N THR A 114 3.92 -18.27 2.17
CA THR A 114 3.59 -19.09 1.01
C THR A 114 2.25 -19.80 1.15
N ALA A 115 1.67 -20.22 0.04
CA ALA A 115 0.44 -21.01 0.05
C ALA A 115 0.61 -22.38 0.79
N GLU A 116 1.81 -22.98 0.73
CA GLU A 116 2.11 -24.24 1.41
C GLU A 116 2.17 -24.05 2.94
N GLU A 117 2.86 -23.00 3.39
CA GLU A 117 2.90 -22.64 4.80
C GLU A 117 1.51 -22.31 5.35
N LEU A 118 0.69 -21.58 4.58
CA LEU A 118 -0.68 -21.29 5.00
C LEU A 118 -1.55 -22.56 5.07
N ARG A 119 -1.40 -23.51 4.14
CA ARG A 119 -2.11 -24.81 4.23
C ARG A 119 -1.73 -25.57 5.51
N THR A 120 -0.44 -25.60 5.82
CA THR A 120 0.08 -26.23 7.03
C THR A 120 -0.47 -25.55 8.29
N TRP A 121 -0.47 -24.23 8.31
CA TRP A 121 -0.99 -23.45 9.45
C TRP A 121 -2.50 -23.65 9.64
N LYS A 122 -3.28 -23.67 8.57
CA LYS A 122 -4.72 -24.02 8.61
C LYS A 122 -4.96 -25.44 9.15
N ALA A 123 -4.19 -26.42 8.72
CA ALA A 123 -4.32 -27.80 9.18
C ALA A 123 -4.04 -27.96 10.69
N GLN A 124 -3.14 -27.15 11.24
CA GLN A 124 -2.82 -27.11 12.67
C GLN A 124 -3.85 -26.33 13.50
N ASN A 125 -4.73 -25.55 12.86
CA ASN A 125 -5.72 -24.70 13.53
C ASN A 125 -7.13 -24.92 12.92
N PRO A 126 -7.72 -26.12 13.06
CA PRO A 126 -9.03 -26.43 12.49
C PRO A 126 -10.11 -25.52 13.07
N GLY A 127 -10.97 -25.00 12.20
CA GLY A 127 -12.05 -24.08 12.57
C GLY A 127 -11.65 -22.61 12.69
N ALA A 128 -10.37 -22.27 12.53
CA ALA A 128 -9.94 -20.88 12.50
C ALA A 128 -10.27 -20.21 11.15
N VAL A 129 -10.67 -18.95 11.21
CA VAL A 129 -10.88 -18.09 10.03
C VAL A 129 -9.55 -17.46 9.64
N VAL A 130 -9.16 -17.57 8.39
CA VAL A 130 -7.95 -16.96 7.84
C VAL A 130 -8.25 -15.54 7.35
N VAL A 131 -7.63 -14.57 7.97
CA VAL A 131 -7.60 -13.18 7.52
C VAL A 131 -6.22 -12.86 6.96
N SER A 132 -6.14 -12.62 5.66
CA SER A 132 -4.86 -12.25 5.04
C SER A 132 -4.84 -10.77 4.67
N TYR A 133 -3.81 -10.09 5.14
CA TYR A 133 -3.47 -8.80 4.58
C TYR A 133 -3.24 -8.94 3.06
N VAL A 134 -3.74 -7.99 2.28
CA VAL A 134 -3.75 -8.06 0.80
C VAL A 134 -2.35 -8.22 0.18
N ASN A 135 -1.30 -7.91 0.95
CA ASN A 135 0.11 -8.10 0.60
C ASN A 135 0.50 -9.59 0.63
N THR A 136 -0.16 -10.38 -0.21
CA THR A 136 0.02 -11.82 -0.39
C THR A 136 -0.17 -12.16 -1.87
N THR A 137 0.33 -13.33 -2.31
CA THR A 137 0.13 -13.80 -3.68
C THR A 137 -1.30 -14.25 -3.93
N ALA A 138 -1.68 -14.44 -5.20
CA ALA A 138 -2.99 -14.96 -5.59
C ALA A 138 -3.26 -16.35 -4.98
N GLU A 139 -2.23 -17.21 -4.89
CA GLU A 139 -2.32 -18.56 -4.31
C GLU A 139 -2.64 -18.51 -2.81
N VAL A 140 -2.05 -17.57 -2.07
CA VAL A 140 -2.37 -17.34 -0.66
C VAL A 140 -3.80 -16.82 -0.50
N LYS A 141 -4.21 -15.88 -1.35
CA LYS A 141 -5.59 -15.36 -1.37
C LYS A 141 -6.62 -16.47 -1.65
N ALA A 142 -6.28 -17.46 -2.48
CA ALA A 142 -7.14 -18.59 -2.79
C ALA A 142 -7.37 -19.55 -1.58
N LEU A 143 -6.56 -19.44 -0.52
CA LEU A 143 -6.68 -20.16 0.74
C LEU A 143 -7.24 -19.31 1.88
N THR A 144 -7.43 -18.03 1.63
CA THR A 144 -7.86 -17.01 2.59
C THR A 144 -9.38 -16.93 2.64
N ASP A 145 -9.94 -16.76 3.84
CA ASP A 145 -11.37 -16.58 4.02
C ASP A 145 -11.78 -15.12 3.79
N ILE A 146 -11.02 -14.15 4.32
CA ILE A 146 -11.25 -12.72 4.10
C ILE A 146 -9.91 -12.02 3.94
N CYS A 147 -9.71 -11.25 2.87
CA CYS A 147 -8.59 -10.34 2.78
C CYS A 147 -8.87 -9.04 3.55
N CYS A 148 -7.81 -8.34 3.93
CA CYS A 148 -7.90 -7.01 4.52
C CYS A 148 -6.80 -6.10 4.00
N THR A 149 -6.90 -4.81 4.31
CA THR A 149 -5.81 -3.83 4.17
C THR A 149 -5.58 -3.14 5.51
N SER A 150 -4.52 -2.35 5.64
CA SER A 150 -4.31 -1.53 6.83
C SER A 150 -5.46 -0.55 7.12
N SER A 151 -6.26 -0.21 6.11
CA SER A 151 -7.41 0.68 6.24
C SER A 151 -8.65 0.03 6.86
N ASN A 152 -8.77 -1.31 6.81
CA ASN A 152 -9.98 -2.00 7.27
C ASN A 152 -9.70 -3.30 8.05
N ALA A 153 -8.46 -3.59 8.42
CA ALA A 153 -8.11 -4.84 9.11
C ALA A 153 -8.86 -5.01 10.43
N VAL A 154 -9.05 -3.93 11.18
CA VAL A 154 -9.82 -3.92 12.44
C VAL A 154 -11.27 -4.28 12.16
N ASP A 155 -11.91 -3.63 11.19
CA ASP A 155 -13.31 -3.86 10.82
C ASP A 155 -13.53 -5.30 10.30
N VAL A 156 -12.59 -5.79 9.48
CA VAL A 156 -12.62 -7.17 8.96
C VAL A 156 -12.59 -8.17 10.10
N VAL A 157 -11.66 -8.05 11.04
CA VAL A 157 -11.57 -8.99 12.16
C VAL A 157 -12.74 -8.81 13.14
N ALA A 158 -13.23 -7.59 13.33
CA ALA A 158 -14.42 -7.30 14.14
C ALA A 158 -15.70 -7.93 13.55
N SER A 159 -15.77 -8.15 12.24
CA SER A 159 -16.91 -8.82 11.58
C SER A 159 -16.97 -10.34 11.84
N ILE A 160 -15.88 -10.93 12.38
CA ILE A 160 -15.80 -12.35 12.72
C ILE A 160 -16.28 -12.54 14.17
N PRO A 161 -17.12 -13.54 14.49
CA PRO A 161 -17.58 -13.80 15.85
C PRO A 161 -16.41 -13.84 16.85
N ALA A 162 -16.61 -13.25 18.02
CA ALA A 162 -15.53 -13.00 18.99
C ALA A 162 -14.85 -14.28 19.52
N ASP A 163 -15.60 -15.39 19.56
CA ASP A 163 -15.15 -16.72 20.00
C ASP A 163 -14.44 -17.52 18.89
N THR A 164 -14.56 -17.11 17.64
CA THR A 164 -13.93 -17.80 16.51
C THR A 164 -12.44 -17.50 16.46
N PRO A 165 -11.55 -18.51 16.45
CA PRO A 165 -10.12 -18.30 16.30
C PRO A 165 -9.80 -17.66 14.93
N VAL A 166 -8.83 -16.75 14.89
CA VAL A 166 -8.40 -16.07 13.67
C VAL A 166 -6.91 -16.32 13.43
N LEU A 167 -6.57 -16.70 12.19
CA LEU A 167 -5.20 -16.72 11.69
C LEU A 167 -4.97 -15.44 10.88
N PHE A 168 -4.16 -14.54 11.40
CA PHE A 168 -3.86 -13.25 10.77
C PHE A 168 -2.45 -13.23 10.18
N GLY A 169 -2.32 -13.01 8.90
CA GLY A 169 -1.02 -12.93 8.21
C GLY A 169 -1.04 -11.98 7.00
N PRO A 170 0.12 -11.71 6.40
CA PRO A 170 1.45 -12.09 6.84
C PRO A 170 2.12 -11.10 7.82
N ASP A 171 1.59 -9.88 8.01
CA ASP A 171 2.25 -8.80 8.77
C ASP A 171 2.04 -8.93 10.29
N GLN A 172 3.17 -9.07 11.02
CA GLN A 172 3.14 -9.23 12.47
C GLN A 172 2.72 -7.96 13.21
N PHE A 173 3.09 -6.78 12.71
CA PHE A 173 2.81 -5.50 13.39
C PHE A 173 1.35 -5.10 13.19
N LEU A 174 0.83 -5.23 11.97
CA LEU A 174 -0.60 -5.02 11.70
C LEU A 174 -1.45 -6.02 12.50
N GLY A 175 -1.07 -7.30 12.54
CA GLY A 175 -1.77 -8.31 13.35
C GLY A 175 -1.76 -7.99 14.84
N ALA A 176 -0.62 -7.58 15.39
CA ALA A 176 -0.52 -7.14 16.78
C ALA A 176 -1.35 -5.88 17.06
N HIS A 177 -1.39 -4.93 16.11
CA HIS A 177 -2.24 -3.74 16.19
C HIS A 177 -3.73 -4.11 16.27
N VAL A 178 -4.20 -5.01 15.39
CA VAL A 178 -5.59 -5.48 15.38
C VAL A 178 -5.94 -6.19 16.69
N ARG A 179 -5.07 -7.09 17.20
CA ARG A 179 -5.25 -7.75 18.52
C ARG A 179 -5.43 -6.74 19.63
N ARG A 180 -4.58 -5.73 19.68
CA ARG A 180 -4.60 -4.67 20.69
C ARG A 180 -5.89 -3.85 20.64
N ILE A 181 -6.31 -3.43 19.44
CA ILE A 181 -7.53 -2.59 19.28
C ILE A 181 -8.78 -3.38 19.69
N LEU A 182 -8.88 -4.64 19.30
CA LEU A 182 -10.06 -5.46 19.57
C LEU A 182 -10.03 -6.18 20.92
N GLY A 183 -8.88 -6.18 21.62
CA GLY A 183 -8.74 -6.89 22.89
C GLY A 183 -8.96 -8.42 22.76
N ARG A 184 -8.63 -9.01 21.58
CA ARG A 184 -8.89 -10.43 21.28
C ARG A 184 -7.60 -11.25 21.40
N ASP A 185 -7.59 -12.23 22.29
CA ASP A 185 -6.44 -13.13 22.48
C ASP A 185 -6.42 -14.32 21.50
N ASN A 186 -7.56 -14.64 20.89
CA ASN A 186 -7.71 -15.75 19.94
C ASN A 186 -7.31 -15.40 18.49
N ILE A 187 -6.46 -14.41 18.30
CA ILE A 187 -5.85 -14.07 17.02
C ILE A 187 -4.39 -14.56 17.03
N SER A 188 -4.11 -15.60 16.25
CA SER A 188 -2.74 -16.04 15.96
C SER A 188 -2.17 -15.22 14.81
N VAL A 189 -0.97 -14.66 15.00
CA VAL A 189 -0.36 -13.74 14.04
C VAL A 189 0.87 -14.38 13.41
N TRP A 190 0.97 -14.30 12.07
CA TRP A 190 2.16 -14.73 11.32
C TRP A 190 3.32 -13.75 11.53
N GLY A 191 4.58 -14.26 11.51
CA GLY A 191 5.78 -13.50 11.86
C GLY A 191 6.43 -12.74 10.70
N GLY A 192 5.70 -12.39 9.63
CA GLY A 192 6.24 -11.62 8.51
C GLY A 192 6.33 -10.12 8.78
N GLU A 193 7.18 -9.43 8.00
CA GLU A 193 7.35 -7.98 8.12
C GLU A 193 7.70 -7.31 6.78
N CYS A 194 7.32 -6.05 6.63
CA CYS A 194 7.72 -5.22 5.50
C CYS A 194 9.13 -4.66 5.74
N HIS A 195 10.09 -4.93 4.83
CA HIS A 195 11.48 -4.48 4.97
C HIS A 195 11.63 -2.95 5.07
N VAL A 196 10.70 -2.17 4.51
CA VAL A 196 10.70 -0.69 4.61
C VAL A 196 10.31 -0.25 6.01
N HIS A 197 9.20 -0.78 6.51
CA HIS A 197 8.63 -0.40 7.80
C HIS A 197 9.46 -0.96 8.97
N ALA A 198 10.06 -2.15 8.81
CA ALA A 198 11.04 -2.70 9.76
C ALA A 198 12.30 -1.82 9.88
N GLY A 199 12.68 -1.12 8.81
CA GLY A 199 13.79 -0.15 8.81
C GLY A 199 13.50 1.16 9.55
N ILE A 200 12.24 1.42 9.96
CA ILE A 200 11.87 2.60 10.75
C ILE A 200 11.82 2.19 12.22
N ASN A 201 12.87 2.51 12.99
CA ASN A 201 12.95 2.06 14.37
C ASN A 201 12.44 3.10 15.39
N GLY A 202 12.07 2.60 16.58
CA GLY A 202 11.52 3.42 17.65
C GLY A 202 12.49 4.47 18.21
N ALA A 203 13.79 4.23 18.16
CA ALA A 203 14.79 5.21 18.63
C ALA A 203 14.85 6.43 17.69
N GLN A 204 14.78 6.21 16.37
CA GLN A 204 14.67 7.31 15.40
C GLN A 204 13.37 8.12 15.62
N LEU A 205 12.25 7.44 15.82
CA LEU A 205 10.98 8.09 16.12
C LEU A 205 11.07 8.93 17.39
N ALA A 206 11.61 8.37 18.48
CA ALA A 206 11.77 9.08 19.75
C ALA A 206 12.69 10.31 19.62
N THR A 207 13.77 10.20 18.86
CA THR A 207 14.68 11.33 18.61
C THR A 207 13.97 12.43 17.82
N LYS A 208 13.33 12.09 16.71
CA LYS A 208 12.59 13.04 15.88
C LYS A 208 11.44 13.71 16.66
N ALA A 209 10.72 12.95 17.50
CA ALA A 209 9.65 13.51 18.35
C ALA A 209 10.19 14.53 19.36
N ARG A 210 11.33 14.26 20.02
CA ARG A 210 11.98 15.23 20.92
C ARG A 210 12.47 16.50 20.22
N GLU A 211 12.98 16.35 18.99
CA GLU A 211 13.43 17.48 18.17
C GLU A 211 12.24 18.34 17.67
N ASN A 212 11.02 17.80 17.68
CA ASN A 212 9.80 18.43 17.17
C ASN A 212 8.63 18.28 18.18
N PRO A 213 8.70 18.90 19.37
CA PRO A 213 7.76 18.66 20.47
C PRO A 213 6.30 19.09 20.18
N GLY A 214 6.10 19.87 19.12
CA GLY A 214 4.76 20.30 18.66
C GLY A 214 4.19 19.50 17.50
N ALA A 215 4.91 18.49 16.98
CA ALA A 215 4.51 17.74 15.80
C ALA A 215 3.48 16.63 16.12
N ASP A 216 2.57 16.39 15.18
CA ASP A 216 1.79 15.15 15.15
C ASP A 216 2.67 14.00 14.59
N LEU A 217 2.37 12.78 15.02
CA LEU A 217 3.03 11.55 14.55
C LEU A 217 2.03 10.73 13.74
N TYR A 218 2.26 10.61 12.41
CA TYR A 218 1.49 9.73 11.54
C TYR A 218 2.30 8.45 11.30
N ILE A 219 1.79 7.32 11.77
CA ILE A 219 2.52 6.06 11.82
C ILE A 219 1.71 4.99 11.10
N HIS A 220 2.34 4.31 10.16
CA HIS A 220 1.68 3.19 9.48
C HIS A 220 1.64 1.96 10.42
N PRO A 221 0.53 1.21 10.50
CA PRO A 221 0.40 0.09 11.42
C PRO A 221 1.35 -1.09 11.12
N GLU A 222 1.92 -1.20 9.92
CA GLU A 222 3.00 -2.13 9.57
C GLU A 222 4.36 -1.74 10.18
N CYS A 223 4.48 -0.56 10.77
CA CYS A 223 5.72 -0.11 11.35
C CYS A 223 5.90 -0.66 12.76
N GLY A 224 6.99 -1.38 13.02
CA GLY A 224 7.38 -1.79 14.37
C GLY A 224 7.56 -0.61 15.34
N CYS A 225 7.76 0.60 14.83
CA CYS A 225 7.82 1.83 15.61
C CYS A 225 6.46 2.25 16.20
N ALA A 226 5.34 1.66 15.77
CA ALA A 226 4.01 1.93 16.32
C ALA A 226 3.96 1.59 17.82
N THR A 227 4.53 0.46 18.24
CA THR A 227 4.64 0.10 19.66
C THR A 227 5.48 1.13 20.44
N SER A 228 6.59 1.61 19.87
CA SER A 228 7.42 2.65 20.49
C SER A 228 6.68 3.97 20.63
N ALA A 229 5.86 4.34 19.65
CA ALA A 229 5.05 5.55 19.70
C ALA A 229 4.00 5.49 20.82
N LEU A 230 3.33 4.34 20.95
CA LEU A 230 2.37 4.10 22.04
C LEU A 230 3.05 4.15 23.41
N TYR A 231 4.26 3.61 23.53
CA TYR A 231 5.05 3.72 24.75
C TYR A 231 5.41 5.19 25.07
N LEU A 232 5.87 5.96 24.07
CA LEU A 232 6.18 7.38 24.24
C LEU A 232 4.96 8.19 24.67
N ALA A 233 3.79 7.88 24.13
CA ALA A 233 2.52 8.49 24.55
C ALA A 233 2.16 8.11 26.00
N GLY A 234 2.26 6.83 26.36
CA GLY A 234 1.98 6.35 27.71
C GLY A 234 2.95 6.89 28.76
N ALA A 235 4.20 7.13 28.39
CA ALA A 235 5.21 7.75 29.24
C ALA A 235 5.11 9.29 29.31
N GLY A 236 4.14 9.91 28.61
CA GLY A 236 3.96 11.36 28.57
C GLY A 236 5.03 12.11 27.77
N ALA A 237 5.89 11.40 27.03
CA ALA A 237 6.94 12.00 26.21
C ALA A 237 6.39 12.67 24.93
N VAL A 238 5.23 12.20 24.46
CA VAL A 238 4.44 12.79 23.38
C VAL A 238 2.98 12.78 23.82
N PRO A 239 2.20 13.85 23.62
CA PRO A 239 0.77 13.83 23.88
C PRO A 239 0.06 12.73 23.09
N ALA A 240 -0.80 11.95 23.76
CA ALA A 240 -1.42 10.76 23.17
C ALA A 240 -2.31 11.09 21.95
N ASP A 241 -2.97 12.24 21.96
CA ASP A 241 -3.81 12.77 20.89
C ASP A 241 -3.04 13.13 19.62
N ARG A 242 -1.72 13.30 19.73
CA ARG A 242 -0.83 13.54 18.59
C ARG A 242 -0.27 12.27 17.95
N VAL A 243 -0.38 11.13 18.61
CA VAL A 243 0.04 9.83 18.05
C VAL A 243 -1.11 9.19 17.29
N LYS A 244 -0.98 9.13 15.97
CA LYS A 244 -2.02 8.62 15.08
C LYS A 244 -1.47 7.43 14.29
N ILE A 245 -2.03 6.25 14.54
CA ILE A 245 -1.71 5.04 13.76
C ILE A 245 -2.74 4.96 12.63
N LEU A 246 -2.27 5.14 11.40
CA LEU A 246 -3.11 5.43 10.22
C LEU A 246 -2.62 4.65 9.01
N SER A 247 -3.54 4.13 8.22
CA SER A 247 -3.27 3.73 6.83
C SER A 247 -2.88 4.95 5.97
N THR A 248 -2.33 4.72 4.78
CA THR A 248 -1.92 5.85 3.91
C THR A 248 -3.11 6.71 3.46
N GLY A 249 -4.29 6.10 3.25
CA GLY A 249 -5.52 6.84 2.93
C GLY A 249 -5.99 7.71 4.11
N GLU A 250 -5.95 7.15 5.32
CA GLU A 250 -6.29 7.90 6.54
C GLU A 250 -5.29 9.02 6.83
N MET A 251 -3.99 8.84 6.51
CA MET A 251 -2.98 9.91 6.62
C MET A 251 -3.34 11.11 5.75
N VAL A 252 -3.80 10.89 4.51
CA VAL A 252 -4.26 11.97 3.63
C VAL A 252 -5.49 12.68 4.22
N THR A 253 -6.44 11.91 4.74
CA THR A 253 -7.65 12.46 5.37
C THR A 253 -7.31 13.26 6.63
N ALA A 254 -6.42 12.73 7.48
CA ALA A 254 -5.95 13.41 8.67
C ALA A 254 -5.17 14.69 8.35
N ALA A 255 -4.36 14.69 7.28
CA ALA A 255 -3.64 15.87 6.82
C ALA A 255 -4.58 17.01 6.40
N LYS A 256 -5.67 16.70 5.69
CA LYS A 256 -6.68 17.69 5.26
C LYS A 256 -7.45 18.31 6.43
N ARG A 257 -7.64 17.56 7.51
CA ARG A 257 -8.46 17.96 8.69
C ARG A 257 -7.62 18.47 9.86
N GLY A 258 -6.30 18.19 9.83
CA GLY A 258 -5.40 18.52 10.93
C GLY A 258 -5.08 20.01 11.01
N SER A 259 -4.72 20.45 12.22
CA SER A 259 -4.29 21.83 12.52
C SER A 259 -2.79 21.93 12.84
N SER A 260 -2.08 20.81 12.88
CA SER A 260 -0.64 20.78 13.17
C SER A 260 0.18 21.41 12.05
N ARG A 261 1.16 22.24 12.42
CA ARG A 261 2.07 22.86 11.47
C ARG A 261 3.17 21.91 10.98
N THR A 262 3.52 20.93 11.81
CA THR A 262 4.55 19.92 11.51
C THR A 262 4.00 18.53 11.79
N VAL A 263 4.23 17.61 10.88
CA VAL A 263 3.84 16.20 11.01
C VAL A 263 5.05 15.31 10.70
N LEU A 264 5.39 14.44 11.62
CA LEU A 264 6.39 13.39 11.43
C LEU A 264 5.70 12.14 10.88
N VAL A 265 6.20 11.64 9.77
CA VAL A 265 5.58 10.55 9.00
C VAL A 265 6.46 9.30 9.05
N ALA A 266 5.95 8.24 9.66
CA ALA A 266 6.61 6.95 9.79
C ALA A 266 6.00 5.94 8.83
N THR A 267 6.32 6.09 7.55
CA THR A 267 6.03 5.18 6.45
C THR A 267 6.98 5.44 5.28
N GLU A 268 6.72 4.85 4.14
CA GLU A 268 7.51 5.02 2.90
C GLU A 268 7.46 6.48 2.41
N ILE A 269 8.61 7.01 2.00
CA ILE A 269 8.80 8.45 1.70
C ILE A 269 7.96 8.99 0.53
N GLY A 270 7.53 8.14 -0.41
CA GLY A 270 6.64 8.54 -1.51
C GLY A 270 5.30 9.10 -1.02
N MET A 271 4.88 8.71 0.18
CA MET A 271 3.68 9.22 0.83
C MET A 271 3.71 10.72 1.04
N LEU A 272 4.89 11.30 1.25
CA LEU A 272 5.06 12.74 1.48
C LEU A 272 4.54 13.59 0.33
N HIS A 273 4.58 13.08 -0.91
CA HIS A 273 4.05 13.81 -2.07
C HIS A 273 2.55 14.06 -1.94
N GLN A 274 1.76 13.02 -1.63
CA GLN A 274 0.32 13.16 -1.43
C GLN A 274 -0.04 14.02 -0.22
N LEU A 275 0.71 13.88 0.88
CA LEU A 275 0.49 14.68 2.08
C LEU A 275 0.72 16.18 1.81
N ARG A 276 1.80 16.53 1.12
CA ARG A 276 2.11 17.93 0.75
C ARG A 276 1.07 18.50 -0.22
N ARG A 277 0.55 17.68 -1.13
CA ARG A 277 -0.57 18.09 -2.01
C ARG A 277 -1.88 18.28 -1.25
N ALA A 278 -2.16 17.41 -0.28
CA ALA A 278 -3.38 17.44 0.51
C ALA A 278 -3.43 18.62 1.49
N ALA A 279 -2.27 19.00 2.04
CA ALA A 279 -2.12 20.10 3.02
C ALA A 279 -0.81 20.88 2.76
N PRO A 280 -0.79 21.79 1.76
CA PRO A 280 0.44 22.50 1.36
C PRO A 280 1.05 23.41 2.45
N GLY A 281 0.26 23.81 3.45
CA GLY A 281 0.71 24.64 4.58
C GLY A 281 1.35 23.86 5.72
N VAL A 282 1.41 22.52 5.63
CA VAL A 282 1.95 21.65 6.68
C VAL A 282 3.34 21.15 6.29
N ASP A 283 4.27 21.21 7.23
CA ASP A 283 5.62 20.67 7.05
C ASP A 283 5.64 19.17 7.39
N PHE A 284 5.58 18.34 6.36
CA PHE A 284 5.67 16.88 6.48
C PHE A 284 7.11 16.41 6.40
N ARG A 285 7.58 15.74 7.45
CA ARG A 285 8.95 15.22 7.57
C ARG A 285 8.93 13.71 7.75
N ALA A 286 9.77 12.99 6.99
CA ALA A 286 9.97 11.57 7.22
C ALA A 286 10.67 11.31 8.55
N VAL A 287 10.22 10.30 9.31
CA VAL A 287 10.94 9.78 10.46
C VAL A 287 12.26 9.15 9.99
N ASN A 288 12.23 8.41 8.89
CA ASN A 288 13.40 7.86 8.23
C ASN A 288 13.41 8.24 6.75
N GLU A 289 14.32 9.11 6.34
CA GLU A 289 14.46 9.57 4.95
C GLU A 289 14.91 8.47 3.97
N ARG A 290 15.38 7.32 4.50
CA ARG A 290 15.77 6.14 3.72
C ARG A 290 14.64 5.10 3.61
N ALA A 291 13.47 5.36 4.19
CA ALA A 291 12.32 4.47 4.11
C ALA A 291 11.70 4.48 2.71
N SER A 292 12.39 3.87 1.76
CA SER A 292 12.00 3.79 0.35
C SER A 292 11.83 2.34 -0.08
N CYS A 293 10.70 2.03 -0.68
CA CYS A 293 10.41 0.70 -1.20
C CYS A 293 11.05 0.50 -2.57
N ARG A 294 12.14 -0.29 -2.63
CA ARG A 294 12.84 -0.59 -3.87
C ARG A 294 11.93 -1.19 -4.95
N TYR A 295 10.95 -2.00 -4.56
CA TYR A 295 10.03 -2.64 -5.50
C TYR A 295 9.05 -1.63 -6.12
N MET A 296 8.46 -0.73 -5.32
CA MET A 296 7.64 0.37 -5.83
C MET A 296 8.43 1.27 -6.79
N LYS A 297 9.72 1.52 -6.50
CA LYS A 297 10.62 2.35 -7.32
C LYS A 297 11.16 1.63 -8.56
N MET A 298 10.86 0.34 -8.75
CA MET A 298 11.10 -0.37 -10.02
C MET A 298 10.19 0.14 -11.13
N ILE A 299 9.00 0.63 -10.78
CA ILE A 299 8.11 1.32 -11.72
C ILE A 299 8.67 2.73 -11.94
N THR A 300 9.13 2.99 -13.14
CA THR A 300 9.71 4.28 -13.53
C THR A 300 8.86 4.95 -14.62
N PRO A 301 8.99 6.28 -14.82
CA PRO A 301 8.32 6.97 -15.92
C PRO A 301 8.52 6.32 -17.29
N ALA A 302 9.74 5.90 -17.61
CA ALA A 302 10.04 5.24 -18.87
C ALA A 302 9.31 3.90 -19.02
N LYS A 303 9.28 3.08 -17.96
CA LYS A 303 8.59 1.78 -17.99
C LYS A 303 7.08 1.94 -18.10
N LEU A 304 6.49 2.94 -17.43
CA LEU A 304 5.06 3.26 -17.58
C LEU A 304 4.73 3.63 -19.03
N LEU A 305 5.55 4.46 -19.67
CA LEU A 305 5.37 4.83 -21.07
C LEU A 305 5.45 3.60 -21.97
N THR A 306 6.51 2.79 -21.83
CA THR A 306 6.71 1.57 -22.62
C THR A 306 5.58 0.55 -22.41
N SER A 307 5.10 0.38 -21.18
CA SER A 307 3.98 -0.52 -20.89
C SER A 307 2.71 -0.13 -21.64
N LEU A 308 2.41 1.18 -21.75
CA LEU A 308 1.29 1.69 -22.53
C LEU A 308 1.51 1.61 -24.06
N GLU A 309 2.75 1.80 -24.54
CA GLU A 309 3.09 1.69 -25.96
C GLU A 309 2.95 0.25 -26.47
N GLU A 310 3.52 -0.69 -25.73
CA GLU A 310 3.68 -2.09 -26.15
C GLU A 310 2.60 -3.03 -25.58
N LEU A 311 1.82 -2.60 -24.58
CA LEU A 311 0.86 -3.42 -23.81
C LEU A 311 1.52 -4.70 -23.24
N ARG A 312 2.75 -4.57 -22.77
CA ARG A 312 3.54 -5.68 -22.24
C ARG A 312 3.45 -5.76 -20.71
N ASP A 313 3.95 -6.89 -20.20
CA ASP A 313 3.94 -7.24 -18.78
C ASP A 313 2.48 -7.34 -18.23
N GLU A 314 1.64 -8.06 -18.99
CA GLU A 314 0.29 -8.41 -18.53
C GLU A 314 0.39 -9.38 -17.35
N VAL A 315 -0.36 -9.09 -16.31
CA VAL A 315 -0.49 -9.95 -15.13
C VAL A 315 -1.52 -11.03 -15.43
N VAL A 316 -1.08 -12.27 -15.34
CA VAL A 316 -1.91 -13.45 -15.53
C VAL A 316 -2.05 -14.17 -14.19
N VAL A 317 -3.27 -14.48 -13.81
CA VAL A 317 -3.59 -15.33 -12.64
C VAL A 317 -4.31 -16.56 -13.17
N ASP A 318 -3.89 -17.75 -12.71
CA ASP A 318 -4.58 -18.99 -13.05
C ASP A 318 -6.08 -18.85 -12.77
N PRO A 319 -6.98 -19.21 -13.72
CA PRO A 319 -8.42 -19.00 -13.57
C PRO A 319 -9.04 -19.67 -12.35
N GLU A 320 -8.55 -20.84 -11.94
CA GLU A 320 -9.06 -21.55 -10.76
C GLU A 320 -8.57 -20.87 -9.48
N ILE A 321 -7.31 -20.40 -9.44
CA ILE A 321 -6.76 -19.61 -8.33
C ILE A 321 -7.55 -18.31 -8.20
N ALA A 322 -7.77 -17.59 -9.31
CA ALA A 322 -8.52 -16.35 -9.34
C ALA A 322 -9.95 -16.54 -8.81
N ARG A 323 -10.65 -17.59 -9.27
CA ARG A 323 -12.00 -17.95 -8.83
C ARG A 323 -12.06 -18.19 -7.31
N ARG A 324 -11.09 -18.92 -6.76
CA ARG A 324 -11.03 -19.20 -5.33
C ARG A 324 -10.67 -17.96 -4.49
N ALA A 325 -9.74 -17.14 -4.96
CA ALA A 325 -9.29 -15.93 -4.27
C ALA A 325 -10.36 -14.82 -4.27
N ARG A 326 -11.21 -14.80 -5.30
CA ARG A 326 -12.18 -13.72 -5.55
C ARG A 326 -13.06 -13.41 -4.35
N GLY A 327 -13.65 -14.43 -3.73
CA GLY A 327 -14.55 -14.24 -2.59
C GLY A 327 -13.88 -13.58 -1.37
N ALA A 328 -12.60 -13.89 -1.10
CA ALA A 328 -11.86 -13.26 -0.03
C ALA A 328 -11.56 -11.78 -0.32
N VAL A 329 -11.24 -11.45 -1.57
CA VAL A 329 -10.97 -10.07 -2.02
C VAL A 329 -12.27 -9.26 -2.09
N GLU A 330 -13.37 -9.82 -2.57
CA GLU A 330 -14.68 -9.15 -2.61
C GLU A 330 -15.17 -8.81 -1.20
N ARG A 331 -15.01 -9.71 -0.22
CA ARG A 331 -15.31 -9.39 1.19
C ARG A 331 -14.46 -8.24 1.72
N MET A 332 -13.19 -8.17 1.35
CA MET A 332 -12.31 -7.05 1.72
C MET A 332 -12.83 -5.71 1.21
N ILE A 333 -13.19 -5.62 -0.06
CA ILE A 333 -13.63 -4.34 -0.64
C ILE A 333 -15.02 -3.91 -0.15
N ALA A 334 -15.83 -4.86 0.33
CA ALA A 334 -17.15 -4.60 0.89
C ALA A 334 -17.12 -4.06 2.33
N ILE A 335 -16.07 -4.37 3.10
CA ILE A 335 -15.95 -3.96 4.51
C ILE A 335 -15.21 -2.62 4.60
N GLY A 336 -15.62 -1.77 5.55
CA GLY A 336 -14.99 -0.46 5.82
C GLY A 336 -15.48 0.65 4.86
N THR A 337 -16.69 0.56 4.32
CA THR A 337 -17.31 1.62 3.49
C THR A 337 -17.99 2.72 4.31
N SER A 338 -18.15 2.55 5.60
CA SER A 338 -18.98 3.41 6.46
C SER A 338 -18.33 4.72 6.94
N GLY A 339 -17.15 5.09 6.42
CA GLY A 339 -16.39 6.25 6.89
C GLY A 339 -16.05 7.33 5.86
N GLY A 340 -16.67 7.37 4.69
CA GLY A 340 -16.25 8.28 3.61
C GLY A 340 -17.34 8.83 2.69
N GLY A 341 -18.59 8.75 3.10
CA GLY A 341 -19.72 9.34 2.36
C GLY A 341 -20.44 10.37 3.22
N GLY A 342 -20.05 11.62 3.14
CA GLY A 342 -20.70 12.73 3.83
C GLY A 342 -20.06 14.03 3.39
N GLU A 343 -20.64 14.65 2.34
CA GLU A 343 -20.62 16.06 1.89
C GLU A 343 -19.26 16.78 1.80
#